data_8126a809194e6ed1e3e4e38a1d2e60a4
#
_entry.id   8126a809194e6ed1e3e4e38a1d2e60a4
#
_cell.length_a   1.000
_cell.length_b   1.000
_cell.length_c   1.000
_cell.angle_alpha   90.00
_cell.angle_beta   90.00
_cell.angle_gamma   90.00
#
_symmetry.space_group_name_H-M   'P 1'
#
loop_
_entity.id
_entity.type
_entity.pdbx_description
1 polymer ?
#
loop_
_entity_poly.entity_id
_entity_poly.type
_entity_poly.pdbx_seq_one_letter_code
_entity_poly.pdbx_strand_id
1 'polypeptide(L)'
;MNQAEIEKVFSRLPPLTGFAPGDFEITPLAGLTNYNFRLQNRAHDWVLRIPKPDTSRFIDRDAEAHNQSLAFDLGIAPQVSWRDSKGTTLTPTLVSSRALSAVDFGNDKLLLAILAPIQQLHRSQLRFRGTLDLNDLLRRYFELLSQADQQRLGPRMQQAERVLSLLETRDNPYVASHNALILDNLLLDNERIWLIDWEFSAMASPYWDLATLCNAANLDLKQSQRLLRVYCAGAQPMDESVLFDYRGLLRLLSDCWMAAFAD
;
A
#
# COMPACT_ATOMS: atom_id res chain seq x y z
N MET A 1 -18.30 6.32 -10.21
CA MET A 1 -18.19 6.20 -11.69
C MET A 1 -19.53 5.68 -12.22
N ASN A 2 -20.09 6.31 -13.25
CA ASN A 2 -21.36 5.92 -13.84
C ASN A 2 -21.13 5.01 -15.09
N GLN A 3 -22.21 4.42 -15.65
CA GLN A 3 -22.13 3.48 -16.76
C GLN A 3 -21.47 4.08 -18.01
N ALA A 4 -21.74 5.36 -18.34
CA ALA A 4 -21.15 6.02 -19.49
C ALA A 4 -19.63 6.23 -19.35
N GLU A 5 -19.14 6.40 -18.11
CA GLU A 5 -17.72 6.47 -17.81
C GLU A 5 -17.05 5.10 -17.98
N ILE A 6 -17.73 4.02 -17.57
CA ILE A 6 -17.24 2.64 -17.78
C ILE A 6 -17.15 2.34 -19.28
N GLU A 7 -18.16 2.69 -20.09
CA GLU A 7 -18.15 2.51 -21.53
C GLU A 7 -16.98 3.25 -22.21
N LYS A 8 -16.68 4.48 -21.76
CA LYS A 8 -15.50 5.23 -22.24
C LYS A 8 -14.18 4.55 -21.88
N VAL A 9 -14.13 3.89 -20.75
CA VAL A 9 -12.94 3.11 -20.35
C VAL A 9 -12.80 1.90 -21.26
N PHE A 10 -13.86 1.11 -21.47
CA PHE A 10 -13.82 -0.06 -22.35
C PHE A 10 -13.36 0.28 -23.77
N SER A 11 -13.83 1.42 -24.34
CA SER A 11 -13.43 1.85 -25.69
C SER A 11 -11.97 2.27 -25.84
N ARG A 12 -11.27 2.54 -24.72
CA ARG A 12 -9.87 3.03 -24.69
C ARG A 12 -8.85 1.96 -24.31
N LEU A 13 -9.31 0.86 -23.73
CA LEU A 13 -8.42 -0.20 -23.26
C LEU A 13 -8.24 -1.26 -24.35
N PRO A 14 -7.04 -1.39 -24.98
CA PRO A 14 -6.81 -2.39 -26.01
C PRO A 14 -7.21 -3.81 -25.63
N PRO A 15 -6.98 -4.30 -24.38
CA PRO A 15 -7.43 -5.64 -23.99
C PRO A 15 -8.96 -5.81 -23.96
N LEU A 16 -9.71 -4.72 -23.87
CA LEU A 16 -11.19 -4.72 -23.87
C LEU A 16 -11.78 -4.35 -25.22
N THR A 17 -10.94 -4.11 -26.24
CA THR A 17 -11.41 -3.82 -27.60
C THR A 17 -12.18 -5.04 -28.15
N GLY A 18 -13.41 -4.81 -28.58
CA GLY A 18 -14.32 -5.84 -29.08
C GLY A 18 -15.28 -6.38 -28.02
N PHE A 19 -15.16 -5.95 -26.77
CA PHE A 19 -16.13 -6.23 -25.72
C PHE A 19 -16.99 -4.99 -25.43
N ALA A 20 -18.25 -5.23 -25.08
CA ALA A 20 -19.12 -4.24 -24.46
C ALA A 20 -19.12 -4.46 -22.92
N PRO A 21 -19.43 -3.43 -22.11
CA PRO A 21 -19.59 -3.63 -20.65
C PRO A 21 -20.59 -4.75 -20.31
N GLY A 22 -21.65 -4.92 -21.13
CA GLY A 22 -22.64 -5.97 -20.96
C GLY A 22 -22.14 -7.40 -21.21
N ASP A 23 -20.93 -7.58 -21.76
CA ASP A 23 -20.29 -8.89 -21.93
C ASP A 23 -19.67 -9.41 -20.63
N PHE A 24 -19.65 -8.58 -19.58
CA PHE A 24 -19.10 -8.92 -18.27
C PHE A 24 -20.13 -8.70 -17.16
N GLU A 25 -20.07 -9.55 -16.15
CA GLU A 25 -20.54 -9.20 -14.82
C GLU A 25 -19.51 -8.25 -14.19
N ILE A 26 -19.93 -7.01 -13.90
CA ILE A 26 -19.07 -5.94 -13.37
C ILE A 26 -19.41 -5.74 -11.89
N THR A 27 -18.51 -6.16 -11.02
CA THR A 27 -18.66 -6.01 -9.56
C THR A 27 -17.71 -4.93 -9.05
N PRO A 28 -18.21 -3.83 -8.42
CA PRO A 28 -17.37 -2.85 -7.76
C PRO A 28 -16.59 -3.49 -6.60
N LEU A 29 -15.31 -3.13 -6.48
CA LEU A 29 -14.46 -3.50 -5.36
C LEU A 29 -14.08 -2.26 -4.55
N ALA A 30 -13.68 -2.46 -3.29
CA ALA A 30 -13.21 -1.37 -2.44
C ALA A 30 -11.97 -0.68 -3.01
N GLY A 31 -11.79 0.62 -2.74
CA GLY A 31 -10.61 1.38 -3.11
C GLY A 31 -10.70 2.82 -2.64
N LEU A 32 -9.64 3.30 -1.95
CA LEU A 32 -9.55 4.68 -1.46
C LEU A 32 -9.14 5.65 -2.58
N THR A 33 -8.06 5.33 -3.27
CA THR A 33 -7.40 6.17 -4.28
C THR A 33 -7.77 5.80 -5.71
N ASN A 34 -8.37 4.62 -5.90
CA ASN A 34 -8.74 4.07 -7.20
C ASN A 34 -10.21 3.61 -7.22
N TYR A 35 -10.83 3.61 -8.40
CA TYR A 35 -12.02 2.83 -8.69
C TYR A 35 -11.59 1.45 -9.12
N ASN A 36 -12.04 0.41 -8.43
CA ASN A 36 -11.72 -0.97 -8.72
C ASN A 36 -12.98 -1.73 -9.12
N PHE A 37 -12.87 -2.54 -10.17
CA PHE A 37 -13.97 -3.38 -10.67
C PHE A 37 -13.45 -4.77 -11.00
N ARG A 38 -14.17 -5.80 -10.56
CA ARG A 38 -13.99 -7.13 -11.12
C ARG A 38 -14.82 -7.24 -12.39
N LEU A 39 -14.19 -7.70 -13.47
CA LEU A 39 -14.81 -7.96 -14.76
C LEU A 39 -14.79 -9.47 -14.99
N GLN A 40 -15.94 -10.12 -14.92
CA GLN A 40 -16.05 -11.57 -15.05
C GLN A 40 -16.96 -11.98 -16.18
N ASN A 41 -16.50 -12.93 -17.02
CA ASN A 41 -17.31 -13.66 -17.98
C ASN A 41 -16.82 -15.11 -18.07
N ARG A 42 -17.32 -15.89 -19.06
CA ARG A 42 -16.93 -17.30 -19.21
C ARG A 42 -15.45 -17.52 -19.51
N ALA A 43 -14.78 -16.56 -20.15
CA ALA A 43 -13.40 -16.67 -20.64
C ALA A 43 -12.40 -15.86 -19.78
N HIS A 44 -12.87 -14.83 -19.07
CA HIS A 44 -12.03 -13.84 -18.43
C HIS A 44 -12.52 -13.55 -17.01
N ASP A 45 -11.56 -13.33 -16.11
CA ASP A 45 -11.79 -12.86 -14.76
C ASP A 45 -10.65 -11.89 -14.40
N TRP A 46 -10.95 -10.59 -14.46
CA TRP A 46 -9.98 -9.51 -14.32
C TRP A 46 -10.38 -8.51 -13.24
N VAL A 47 -9.40 -7.86 -12.67
CA VAL A 47 -9.55 -6.62 -11.89
C VAL A 47 -9.12 -5.45 -12.76
N LEU A 48 -10.05 -4.54 -13.03
CA LEU A 48 -9.83 -3.25 -13.65
C LEU A 48 -9.66 -2.20 -12.56
N ARG A 49 -8.49 -1.55 -12.48
CA ARG A 49 -8.22 -0.42 -11.59
C ARG A 49 -8.12 0.86 -12.41
N ILE A 50 -8.85 1.90 -11.99
CA ILE A 50 -8.87 3.22 -12.61
C ILE A 50 -8.54 4.26 -11.53
N PRO A 51 -7.44 5.04 -11.67
CA PRO A 51 -7.09 6.08 -10.71
C PRO A 51 -8.18 7.15 -10.56
N LYS A 52 -8.44 7.56 -9.32
CA LYS A 52 -9.30 8.73 -9.06
C LYS A 52 -8.52 10.02 -9.35
N PRO A 53 -9.13 11.04 -9.98
CA PRO A 53 -8.43 12.27 -10.37
C PRO A 53 -7.79 13.00 -9.18
N ASP A 54 -8.49 13.08 -8.05
CA ASP A 54 -8.09 13.87 -6.88
C ASP A 54 -6.83 13.34 -6.19
N THR A 55 -6.60 12.04 -6.24
CA THR A 55 -5.43 11.39 -5.62
C THR A 55 -4.26 11.18 -6.57
N SER A 56 -4.51 11.19 -7.89
CA SER A 56 -3.49 10.92 -8.92
C SER A 56 -2.31 11.89 -8.87
N ARG A 57 -2.50 13.12 -8.39
CA ARG A 57 -1.42 14.13 -8.27
C ARG A 57 -0.32 13.80 -7.26
N PHE A 58 -0.58 12.85 -6.37
CA PHE A 58 0.39 12.44 -5.34
C PHE A 58 1.18 11.17 -5.72
N ILE A 59 0.88 10.59 -6.89
CA ILE A 59 1.38 9.28 -7.27
C ILE A 59 2.23 9.41 -8.53
N ASP A 60 3.49 8.95 -8.45
CA ASP A 60 4.38 8.79 -9.59
C ASP A 60 4.06 7.46 -10.30
N ARG A 61 3.32 7.52 -11.41
CA ARG A 61 2.86 6.35 -12.16
C ARG A 61 3.99 5.59 -12.86
N ASP A 62 5.08 6.26 -13.20
CA ASP A 62 6.27 5.61 -13.79
C ASP A 62 7.06 4.87 -12.70
N ALA A 63 7.18 5.43 -11.51
CA ALA A 63 7.76 4.75 -10.36
C ALA A 63 6.92 3.53 -9.96
N GLU A 64 5.60 3.68 -9.83
CA GLU A 64 4.67 2.58 -9.54
C GLU A 64 4.85 1.43 -10.54
N ALA A 65 4.81 1.73 -11.85
CA ALA A 65 4.93 0.72 -12.90
C ALA A 65 6.26 -0.05 -12.82
N HIS A 66 7.36 0.67 -12.62
CA HIS A 66 8.69 0.09 -12.49
C HIS A 66 8.82 -0.78 -11.22
N ASN A 67 8.42 -0.25 -10.08
CA ASN A 67 8.55 -0.93 -8.79
C ASN A 67 7.67 -2.18 -8.73
N GLN A 68 6.45 -2.12 -9.25
CA GLN A 68 5.55 -3.28 -9.34
C GLN A 68 6.10 -4.36 -10.25
N SER A 69 6.76 -4.01 -11.38
CA SER A 69 7.44 -5.00 -12.25
C SER A 69 8.53 -5.74 -11.50
N LEU A 70 9.37 -5.03 -10.74
CA LEU A 70 10.42 -5.65 -9.92
C LEU A 70 9.83 -6.56 -8.83
N ALA A 71 8.72 -6.16 -8.22
CA ALA A 71 8.01 -6.97 -7.23
C ALA A 71 7.35 -8.22 -7.84
N PHE A 72 6.87 -8.14 -9.08
CA PHE A 72 6.41 -9.29 -9.85
C PHE A 72 7.55 -10.27 -10.15
N ASP A 73 8.69 -9.77 -10.63
CA ASP A 73 9.88 -10.59 -10.90
C ASP A 73 10.41 -11.26 -9.61
N LEU A 74 10.28 -10.59 -8.47
CA LEU A 74 10.57 -11.15 -7.14
C LEU A 74 9.55 -12.20 -6.71
N GLY A 75 8.40 -12.27 -7.39
CA GLY A 75 7.33 -13.23 -7.12
C GLY A 75 6.43 -12.86 -5.96
N ILE A 76 6.34 -11.60 -5.53
CA ILE A 76 5.51 -11.13 -4.42
C ILE A 76 4.31 -10.28 -4.84
N ALA A 77 4.27 -9.85 -6.10
CA ALA A 77 3.14 -9.12 -6.70
C ALA A 77 2.49 -9.94 -7.82
N PRO A 78 1.18 -9.81 -8.06
CA PRO A 78 0.54 -10.41 -9.22
C PRO A 78 0.98 -9.72 -10.51
N GLN A 79 0.87 -10.44 -11.63
CA GLN A 79 1.12 -9.90 -12.96
C GLN A 79 0.09 -8.83 -13.31
N VAL A 80 0.56 -7.69 -13.86
CA VAL A 80 -0.30 -6.72 -14.54
C VAL A 80 -0.33 -7.07 -16.01
N SER A 81 -1.50 -7.48 -16.53
CA SER A 81 -1.64 -7.87 -17.94
C SER A 81 -1.58 -6.67 -18.87
N TRP A 82 -2.04 -5.52 -18.40
CA TRP A 82 -2.03 -4.28 -19.15
C TRP A 82 -2.02 -3.06 -18.25
N ARG A 83 -1.37 -1.99 -18.71
CA ARG A 83 -1.29 -0.69 -18.02
C ARG A 83 -1.22 0.45 -19.04
N ASP A 84 -1.88 1.57 -18.73
CA ASP A 84 -1.67 2.84 -19.44
C ASP A 84 -0.74 3.79 -18.67
N SER A 85 -0.33 4.87 -19.32
CA SER A 85 0.51 5.91 -18.72
C SER A 85 -0.17 6.70 -17.59
N LYS A 86 -1.48 6.57 -17.43
CA LYS A 86 -2.24 7.23 -16.36
C LYS A 86 -2.43 6.34 -15.14
N GLY A 87 -1.92 5.10 -15.19
CA GLY A 87 -2.01 4.14 -14.09
C GLY A 87 -3.29 3.29 -14.09
N THR A 88 -4.11 3.32 -15.16
CA THR A 88 -5.17 2.33 -15.34
C THR A 88 -4.55 0.98 -15.57
N THR A 89 -4.98 -0.06 -14.85
CA THR A 89 -4.43 -1.41 -14.97
C THR A 89 -5.51 -2.46 -15.15
N LEU A 90 -5.16 -3.54 -15.85
CA LEU A 90 -5.94 -4.76 -15.93
C LEU A 90 -5.08 -5.91 -15.42
N THR A 91 -5.56 -6.63 -14.40
CA THR A 91 -4.83 -7.68 -13.69
C THR A 91 -5.72 -8.91 -13.62
N PRO A 92 -5.22 -10.14 -13.81
CA PRO A 92 -5.99 -11.36 -13.56
C PRO A 92 -6.47 -11.39 -12.10
N THR A 93 -7.70 -11.81 -11.88
CA THR A 93 -8.24 -11.95 -10.52
C THR A 93 -7.58 -13.12 -9.81
N LEU A 94 -7.16 -12.90 -8.57
CA LEU A 94 -6.73 -13.98 -7.66
C LEU A 94 -7.99 -14.61 -7.04
N VAL A 95 -8.62 -15.53 -7.77
CA VAL A 95 -9.99 -16.02 -7.52
C VAL A 95 -10.17 -16.63 -6.13
N SER A 96 -9.15 -17.33 -5.60
CA SER A 96 -9.20 -17.98 -4.29
C SER A 96 -8.67 -17.13 -3.15
N SER A 97 -8.33 -15.87 -3.42
CA SER A 97 -7.75 -14.98 -2.41
C SER A 97 -8.79 -14.27 -1.58
N ARG A 98 -8.38 -13.91 -0.36
CA ARG A 98 -9.08 -12.95 0.49
C ARG A 98 -8.10 -11.95 1.06
N ALA A 99 -8.59 -10.76 1.37
CA ALA A 99 -7.82 -9.80 2.16
C ALA A 99 -7.54 -10.36 3.56
N LEU A 100 -6.43 -9.90 4.16
CA LEU A 100 -6.13 -10.23 5.54
C LEU A 100 -7.07 -9.49 6.51
N SER A 101 -7.14 -10.02 7.71
CA SER A 101 -7.84 -9.42 8.84
C SER A 101 -6.94 -9.41 10.09
N ALA A 102 -7.27 -8.60 11.08
CA ALA A 102 -6.47 -8.50 12.32
C ALA A 102 -6.30 -9.84 13.04
N VAL A 103 -7.29 -10.74 12.95
CA VAL A 103 -7.22 -12.06 13.61
C VAL A 103 -6.17 -12.98 13.01
N ASP A 104 -5.77 -12.77 11.75
CA ASP A 104 -4.75 -13.58 11.07
C ASP A 104 -3.38 -13.45 11.74
N PHE A 105 -3.12 -12.31 12.38
CA PHE A 105 -1.86 -12.04 13.10
C PHE A 105 -1.72 -12.82 14.41
N GLY A 106 -2.81 -13.40 14.92
CA GLY A 106 -2.80 -14.30 16.08
C GLY A 106 -2.25 -15.70 15.78
N ASN A 107 -2.21 -16.11 14.52
CA ASN A 107 -1.75 -17.43 14.08
C ASN A 107 -0.26 -17.38 13.71
N ASP A 108 0.58 -18.25 14.33
CA ASP A 108 2.03 -18.26 14.07
C ASP A 108 2.39 -18.59 12.62
N LYS A 109 1.70 -19.56 12.00
CA LYS A 109 1.93 -19.96 10.61
C LYS A 109 1.57 -18.84 9.65
N LEU A 110 0.44 -18.17 9.89
CA LEU A 110 0.01 -17.04 9.06
C LEU A 110 0.93 -15.82 9.26
N LEU A 111 1.37 -15.52 10.47
CA LEU A 111 2.32 -14.43 10.70
C LEU A 111 3.63 -14.64 9.93
N LEU A 112 4.15 -15.85 9.89
CA LEU A 112 5.32 -16.19 9.06
C LEU A 112 5.04 -15.98 7.57
N ALA A 113 3.88 -16.44 7.09
CA ALA A 113 3.48 -16.27 5.69
C ALA A 113 3.29 -14.78 5.32
N ILE A 114 2.69 -13.98 6.22
CA ILE A 114 2.51 -12.53 6.05
C ILE A 114 3.86 -11.81 5.92
N LEU A 115 4.81 -12.16 6.78
CA LEU A 115 6.11 -11.49 6.82
C LEU A 115 7.07 -11.96 5.72
N ALA A 116 6.88 -13.15 5.16
CA ALA A 116 7.78 -13.72 4.14
C ALA A 116 7.97 -12.81 2.92
N PRO A 117 6.93 -12.32 2.22
CA PRO A 117 7.11 -11.43 1.06
C PRO A 117 7.69 -10.08 1.45
N ILE A 118 7.41 -9.56 2.66
CA ILE A 118 7.96 -8.30 3.17
C ILE A 118 9.45 -8.44 3.44
N GLN A 119 9.87 -9.52 4.11
CA GLN A 119 11.28 -9.85 4.32
C GLN A 119 12.01 -10.05 2.99
N GLN A 120 11.39 -10.76 2.04
CA GLN A 120 11.94 -10.99 0.70
C GLN A 120 12.17 -9.66 -0.03
N LEU A 121 11.19 -8.74 0.02
CA LEU A 121 11.31 -7.41 -0.56
C LEU A 121 12.44 -6.60 0.09
N HIS A 122 12.44 -6.45 1.41
CA HIS A 122 13.40 -5.63 2.12
C HIS A 122 14.85 -6.15 2.03
N ARG A 123 15.03 -7.48 1.84
CA ARG A 123 16.34 -8.13 1.69
C ARG A 123 16.78 -8.30 0.23
N SER A 124 15.95 -7.93 -0.74
CA SER A 124 16.18 -8.16 -2.17
C SER A 124 17.31 -7.34 -2.79
N GLN A 125 17.78 -6.28 -2.13
CA GLN A 125 18.71 -5.28 -2.68
C GLN A 125 18.18 -4.57 -3.94
N LEU A 126 16.90 -4.71 -4.27
CA LEU A 126 16.25 -3.96 -5.35
C LEU A 126 16.37 -2.45 -5.11
N ARG A 127 16.43 -1.70 -6.20
CA ARG A 127 16.43 -0.24 -6.17
C ARG A 127 15.12 0.26 -6.79
N PHE A 128 14.16 0.56 -5.93
CA PHE A 128 12.92 1.18 -6.33
C PHE A 128 13.13 2.63 -6.76
N ARG A 129 12.32 3.08 -7.71
CA ARG A 129 12.21 4.50 -8.04
C ARG A 129 11.49 5.23 -6.93
N GLY A 130 11.94 6.48 -6.67
CA GLY A 130 11.41 7.29 -5.60
C GLY A 130 12.01 6.96 -4.23
N THR A 131 11.91 7.92 -3.34
CA THR A 131 12.31 7.81 -1.93
C THR A 131 11.22 8.45 -1.09
N LEU A 132 10.79 7.77 -0.03
CA LEU A 132 9.80 8.30 0.88
C LEU A 132 10.44 9.38 1.76
N ASP A 133 10.08 10.63 1.51
CA ASP A 133 10.40 11.77 2.37
C ASP A 133 9.23 12.03 3.33
N LEU A 134 9.40 11.62 4.58
CA LEU A 134 8.36 11.74 5.59
C LEU A 134 8.12 13.17 6.04
N ASN A 135 9.16 14.01 6.05
CA ASN A 135 9.03 15.42 6.37
C ASN A 135 8.15 16.14 5.33
N ASP A 136 8.47 15.91 4.04
CA ASP A 136 7.71 16.49 2.94
C ASP A 136 6.26 15.95 2.91
N LEU A 137 6.08 14.65 3.11
CA LEU A 137 4.76 14.00 3.09
C LEU A 137 3.83 14.53 4.20
N LEU A 138 4.33 14.59 5.44
CA LEU A 138 3.57 15.12 6.58
C LEU A 138 3.24 16.60 6.39
N ARG A 139 4.21 17.41 5.94
CA ARG A 139 4.02 18.83 5.67
C ARG A 139 2.94 19.05 4.60
N ARG A 140 3.01 18.35 3.46
CA ARG A 140 2.03 18.46 2.38
C ARG A 140 0.61 18.13 2.84
N TYR A 141 0.42 17.06 3.62
CA TYR A 141 -0.90 16.73 4.12
C TYR A 141 -1.40 17.72 5.17
N PHE A 142 -0.50 18.23 6.02
CA PHE A 142 -0.84 19.24 7.00
C PHE A 142 -1.26 20.58 6.35
N GLU A 143 -0.61 20.99 5.25
CA GLU A 143 -0.96 22.17 4.47
C GLU A 143 -2.34 22.09 3.79
N LEU A 144 -2.85 20.89 3.53
CA LEU A 144 -4.18 20.68 2.96
C LEU A 144 -5.31 20.82 3.98
N LEU A 145 -5.01 20.85 5.27
CA LEU A 145 -6.00 20.88 6.33
C LEU A 145 -6.67 22.24 6.45
N SER A 146 -7.92 22.23 6.94
CA SER A 146 -8.60 23.43 7.41
C SER A 146 -7.82 24.11 8.54
N GLN A 147 -8.00 25.42 8.74
CA GLN A 147 -7.36 26.13 9.85
C GLN A 147 -7.70 25.51 11.22
N ALA A 148 -8.93 25.04 11.40
CA ALA A 148 -9.35 24.37 12.62
C ALA A 148 -8.61 23.06 12.87
N ASP A 149 -8.41 22.26 11.81
CA ASP A 149 -7.66 20.99 11.90
C ASP A 149 -6.17 21.23 12.09
N GLN A 150 -5.59 22.26 11.45
CA GLN A 150 -4.21 22.66 11.70
C GLN A 150 -4.00 23.06 13.17
N GLN A 151 -4.94 23.79 13.78
CA GLN A 151 -4.88 24.11 15.21
C GLN A 151 -4.99 22.85 16.08
N ARG A 152 -5.88 21.94 15.75
CA ARG A 152 -6.10 20.68 16.47
C ARG A 152 -4.90 19.73 16.40
N LEU A 153 -4.31 19.58 15.22
CA LEU A 153 -3.20 18.64 14.96
C LEU A 153 -1.80 19.25 15.11
N GLY A 154 -1.69 20.57 15.20
CA GLY A 154 -0.42 21.30 15.29
C GLY A 154 0.53 20.83 16.39
N PRO A 155 0.07 20.58 17.64
CA PRO A 155 0.95 20.04 18.69
C PRO A 155 1.54 18.66 18.34
N ARG A 156 0.76 17.81 17.67
CA ARG A 156 1.24 16.50 17.20
C ARG A 156 2.20 16.63 16.03
N MET A 157 1.99 17.60 15.14
CA MET A 157 2.91 17.89 14.05
C MET A 157 4.28 18.32 14.57
N GLN A 158 4.34 19.24 15.56
CA GLN A 158 5.59 19.65 16.20
C GLN A 158 6.31 18.48 16.91
N GLN A 159 5.56 17.55 17.49
CA GLN A 159 6.14 16.33 18.04
C GLN A 159 6.70 15.43 16.95
N ALA A 160 5.98 15.26 15.84
CA ALA A 160 6.41 14.46 14.70
C ALA A 160 7.72 14.99 14.10
N GLU A 161 7.87 16.30 13.94
CA GLU A 161 9.12 16.93 13.46
C GLU A 161 10.31 16.58 14.36
N ARG A 162 10.12 16.62 15.69
CA ARG A 162 11.17 16.21 16.65
C ARG A 162 11.53 14.72 16.53
N VAL A 163 10.53 13.88 16.38
CA VAL A 163 10.75 12.43 16.17
C VAL A 163 11.49 12.17 14.87
N LEU A 164 11.11 12.83 13.77
CA LEU A 164 11.79 12.69 12.48
C LEU A 164 13.25 13.10 12.57
N SER A 165 13.56 14.24 13.21
CA SER A 165 14.95 14.69 13.43
C SER A 165 15.78 13.67 14.22
N LEU A 166 15.18 12.98 15.20
CA LEU A 166 15.85 11.90 15.93
C LEU A 166 16.06 10.65 15.04
N LEU A 167 15.09 10.31 14.22
CA LEU A 167 15.19 9.16 13.29
C LEU A 167 16.26 9.36 12.22
N GLU A 168 16.46 10.60 11.74
CA GLU A 168 17.52 10.96 10.79
C GLU A 168 18.94 10.73 11.36
N THR A 169 19.11 10.80 12.67
CA THR A 169 20.41 10.53 13.32
C THR A 169 20.71 9.04 13.45
N ARG A 170 19.74 8.17 13.21
CA ARG A 170 19.90 6.72 13.32
C ARG A 170 20.27 6.11 11.96
N ASP A 171 21.17 5.13 11.99
CA ASP A 171 21.54 4.37 10.79
C ASP A 171 20.40 3.41 10.43
N ASN A 172 19.45 3.93 9.64
CA ASN A 172 18.33 3.18 9.10
C ASN A 172 18.47 3.09 7.57
N PRO A 173 19.06 2.01 7.03
CA PRO A 173 19.22 1.89 5.58
C PRO A 173 17.84 1.85 4.92
N TYR A 174 17.67 2.61 3.84
CA TYR A 174 16.47 2.54 3.02
C TYR A 174 16.52 1.27 2.15
N VAL A 175 15.40 0.57 2.13
CA VAL A 175 15.19 -0.64 1.36
C VAL A 175 14.02 -0.45 0.38
N ALA A 176 13.89 -1.30 -0.62
CA ALA A 176 12.69 -1.35 -1.44
C ALA A 176 11.50 -1.67 -0.54
N SER A 177 10.52 -0.79 -0.49
CA SER A 177 9.38 -0.85 0.44
C SER A 177 8.05 -0.62 -0.28
N HIS A 178 7.00 -1.24 0.22
CA HIS A 178 5.65 -1.10 -0.32
C HIS A 178 4.98 0.23 0.08
N ASN A 179 5.25 0.69 1.29
CA ASN A 179 4.79 1.92 1.91
C ASN A 179 3.28 2.05 2.17
N ALA A 180 2.49 1.04 1.81
CA ALA A 180 1.03 1.01 2.01
C ALA A 180 0.53 -0.40 2.40
N LEU A 181 1.18 -1.07 3.38
CA LEU A 181 0.81 -2.41 3.84
C LEU A 181 -0.43 -2.39 4.75
N ILE A 182 -1.55 -1.89 4.23
CA ILE A 182 -2.86 -2.04 4.86
C ILE A 182 -3.42 -3.44 4.58
N LEU A 183 -4.37 -3.92 5.38
CA LEU A 183 -4.85 -5.30 5.30
C LEU A 183 -5.46 -5.67 3.93
N ASP A 184 -6.13 -4.72 3.28
CA ASP A 184 -6.73 -4.90 1.96
C ASP A 184 -5.69 -5.07 0.84
N ASN A 185 -4.45 -4.64 1.08
CA ASN A 185 -3.34 -4.77 0.12
C ASN A 185 -2.54 -6.08 0.29
N LEU A 186 -2.92 -6.94 1.24
CA LEU A 186 -2.33 -8.25 1.47
C LEU A 186 -3.38 -9.33 1.20
N LEU A 187 -3.22 -10.03 0.09
CA LEU A 187 -4.16 -11.08 -0.32
C LEU A 187 -3.60 -12.45 0.02
N LEU A 188 -4.30 -13.17 0.90
CA LEU A 188 -4.02 -14.57 1.21
C LEU A 188 -4.67 -15.46 0.14
N ASP A 189 -3.85 -16.16 -0.63
CA ASP A 189 -4.25 -17.17 -1.61
C ASP A 189 -3.65 -18.51 -1.20
N ASN A 190 -4.46 -19.41 -0.69
CA ASN A 190 -4.03 -20.65 0.00
C ASN A 190 -3.09 -20.34 1.18
N GLU A 191 -1.79 -20.58 1.05
CA GLU A 191 -0.78 -20.31 2.07
C GLU A 191 0.18 -19.16 1.66
N ARG A 192 -0.08 -18.52 0.52
CA ARG A 192 0.75 -17.47 -0.05
C ARG A 192 0.12 -16.10 0.18
N ILE A 193 0.96 -15.12 0.48
CA ILE A 193 0.55 -13.71 0.53
C ILE A 193 1.04 -13.01 -0.73
N TRP A 194 0.11 -12.36 -1.42
CA TRP A 194 0.37 -11.44 -2.52
C TRP A 194 0.26 -10.00 -2.01
N LEU A 195 1.20 -9.15 -2.41
CA LEU A 195 1.16 -7.72 -2.16
C LEU A 195 0.60 -7.01 -3.40
N ILE A 196 -0.42 -6.18 -3.22
CA ILE A 196 -1.08 -5.44 -4.30
C ILE A 196 -1.09 -3.94 -3.98
N ASP A 197 -1.38 -3.13 -5.00
CA ASP A 197 -1.48 -1.65 -4.90
C ASP A 197 -0.15 -0.96 -4.54
N TRP A 198 0.79 -1.00 -5.49
CA TRP A 198 2.17 -0.51 -5.36
C TRP A 198 2.35 0.99 -5.59
N GLU A 199 1.28 1.77 -5.60
CA GLU A 199 1.29 3.17 -6.01
C GLU A 199 2.09 4.10 -5.09
N PHE A 200 2.34 3.71 -3.84
CA PHE A 200 3.19 4.42 -2.89
C PHE A 200 4.57 3.79 -2.70
N SER A 201 4.88 2.73 -3.45
CA SER A 201 6.14 2.01 -3.30
C SER A 201 7.34 2.91 -3.66
N ALA A 202 8.38 2.84 -2.83
CA ALA A 202 9.58 3.65 -2.96
C ALA A 202 10.70 3.05 -2.09
N MET A 203 11.89 3.65 -2.12
CA MET A 203 12.91 3.40 -1.10
C MET A 203 12.49 4.04 0.21
N ALA A 204 12.42 3.26 1.30
CA ALA A 204 12.05 3.75 2.62
C ALA A 204 12.72 2.94 3.73
N SER A 205 12.59 3.41 4.98
CA SER A 205 12.95 2.62 6.15
C SER A 205 12.04 1.38 6.27
N PRO A 206 12.58 0.16 6.51
CA PRO A 206 11.77 -1.03 6.71
C PRO A 206 10.79 -0.91 7.88
N TYR A 207 11.06 -0.05 8.83
CA TYR A 207 10.16 0.25 9.94
C TYR A 207 8.82 0.84 9.48
N TRP A 208 8.81 1.57 8.33
CA TRP A 208 7.58 2.16 7.81
C TRP A 208 6.56 1.09 7.42
N ASP A 209 6.97 0.08 6.66
CA ASP A 209 6.11 -1.04 6.29
C ASP A 209 5.63 -1.84 7.50
N LEU A 210 6.54 -2.13 8.46
CA LEU A 210 6.19 -2.86 9.68
C LEU A 210 5.23 -2.06 10.57
N ALA A 211 5.43 -0.76 10.70
CA ALA A 211 4.56 0.13 11.46
C ALA A 211 3.18 0.27 10.81
N THR A 212 3.13 0.36 9.46
CA THR A 212 1.88 0.36 8.69
C THR A 212 1.09 -0.91 8.98
N LEU A 213 1.73 -2.07 8.91
CA LEU A 213 1.12 -3.36 9.17
C LEU A 213 0.60 -3.47 10.62
N CYS A 214 1.42 -3.04 11.60
CA CYS A 214 1.01 -3.03 13.00
C CYS A 214 -0.21 -2.14 13.26
N ASN A 215 -0.25 -0.95 12.63
CA ASN A 215 -1.39 -0.04 12.79
C ASN A 215 -2.64 -0.56 12.06
N ALA A 216 -2.50 -1.08 10.83
CA ALA A 216 -3.60 -1.63 10.05
C ALA A 216 -4.28 -2.82 10.75
N ALA A 217 -3.48 -3.70 11.37
CA ALA A 217 -3.99 -4.84 12.14
C ALA A 217 -4.34 -4.48 13.60
N ASN A 218 -4.20 -3.21 14.00
CA ASN A 218 -4.41 -2.73 15.37
C ASN A 218 -3.69 -3.57 16.45
N LEU A 219 -2.43 -3.94 16.16
CA LEU A 219 -1.65 -4.78 17.06
C LEU A 219 -1.30 -4.04 18.35
N ASP A 220 -1.46 -4.72 19.49
CA ASP A 220 -1.00 -4.22 20.77
C ASP A 220 0.55 -4.25 20.89
N LEU A 221 1.08 -3.83 22.05
CA LEU A 221 2.50 -3.81 22.31
C LEU A 221 3.15 -5.20 22.14
N LYS A 222 2.56 -6.22 22.77
CA LYS A 222 3.12 -7.59 22.76
C LYS A 222 3.08 -8.22 21.37
N GLN A 223 1.98 -7.99 20.65
CA GLN A 223 1.82 -8.45 19.26
C GLN A 223 2.82 -7.76 18.33
N SER A 224 3.04 -6.46 18.48
CA SER A 224 4.02 -5.70 17.67
C SER A 224 5.45 -6.15 17.95
N GLN A 225 5.79 -6.39 19.20
CA GLN A 225 7.07 -6.97 19.58
C GLN A 225 7.27 -8.38 19.01
N ARG A 226 6.20 -9.21 19.04
CA ARG A 226 6.23 -10.54 18.43
C ARG A 226 6.45 -10.45 16.92
N LEU A 227 5.71 -9.57 16.22
CA LEU A 227 5.87 -9.32 14.78
C LEU A 227 7.32 -8.93 14.46
N LEU A 228 7.90 -7.97 15.21
CA LEU A 228 9.26 -7.52 15.00
C LEU A 228 10.29 -8.64 15.21
N ARG A 229 10.13 -9.45 16.26
CA ARG A 229 11.01 -10.61 16.50
C ARG A 229 10.93 -11.63 15.36
N VAL A 230 9.74 -11.94 14.86
CA VAL A 230 9.56 -12.87 13.73
C VAL A 230 10.16 -12.28 12.45
N TYR A 231 9.96 -10.99 12.20
CA TYR A 231 10.57 -10.30 11.07
C TYR A 231 12.09 -10.31 11.13
N CYS A 232 12.70 -10.12 12.31
CA CYS A 232 14.15 -10.14 12.49
C CYS A 232 14.76 -11.54 12.52
N ALA A 233 13.97 -12.62 12.44
CA ALA A 233 14.51 -13.98 12.54
C ALA A 233 15.65 -14.19 11.53
N GLY A 234 16.83 -14.57 12.07
CA GLY A 234 18.06 -14.76 11.29
C GLY A 234 18.79 -13.48 10.88
N ALA A 235 18.41 -12.32 11.40
CA ALA A 235 19.05 -11.02 11.15
C ALA A 235 19.32 -10.27 12.47
N GLN A 236 19.94 -9.09 12.37
CA GLN A 236 20.14 -8.22 13.51
C GLN A 236 18.80 -7.76 14.10
N PRO A 237 18.65 -7.73 15.44
CA PRO A 237 17.47 -7.19 16.08
C PRO A 237 17.24 -5.73 15.71
N MET A 238 15.99 -5.38 15.46
CA MET A 238 15.58 -3.99 15.23
C MET A 238 15.11 -3.35 16.55
N ASP A 239 15.30 -2.04 16.66
CA ASP A 239 14.91 -1.27 17.85
C ASP A 239 13.39 -1.09 17.92
N GLU A 240 12.78 -1.63 18.96
CA GLU A 240 11.34 -1.54 19.20
C GLU A 240 10.86 -0.08 19.34
N SER A 241 11.69 0.80 19.95
CA SER A 241 11.32 2.20 20.12
C SER A 241 11.13 2.91 18.79
N VAL A 242 11.97 2.61 17.81
CA VAL A 242 11.87 3.13 16.44
C VAL A 242 10.57 2.67 15.78
N LEU A 243 10.16 1.41 15.95
CA LEU A 243 8.89 0.92 15.44
C LEU A 243 7.71 1.75 16.01
N PHE A 244 7.73 2.06 17.31
CA PHE A 244 6.67 2.86 17.93
C PHE A 244 6.68 4.32 17.47
N ASP A 245 7.86 4.91 17.23
CA ASP A 245 7.98 6.23 16.64
C ASP A 245 7.32 6.27 15.26
N TYR A 246 7.63 5.33 14.38
CA TYR A 246 7.00 5.21 13.05
C TYR A 246 5.48 4.96 13.13
N ARG A 247 5.01 4.16 14.09
CA ARG A 247 3.57 3.97 14.32
C ARG A 247 2.86 5.26 14.70
N GLY A 248 3.52 6.11 15.51
CA GLY A 248 3.01 7.43 15.89
C GLY A 248 2.91 8.38 14.68
N LEU A 249 3.96 8.43 13.86
CA LEU A 249 3.99 9.23 12.63
C LEU A 249 2.89 8.80 11.65
N LEU A 250 2.70 7.50 11.44
CA LEU A 250 1.65 6.97 10.58
C LEU A 250 0.24 7.30 11.06
N ARG A 251 0.00 7.29 12.39
CA ARG A 251 -1.30 7.70 12.94
C ARG A 251 -1.58 9.17 12.67
N LEU A 252 -0.58 10.04 12.83
CA LEU A 252 -0.72 11.45 12.49
C LEU A 252 -0.99 11.63 10.99
N LEU A 253 -0.25 10.93 10.13
CA LEU A 253 -0.45 10.98 8.69
C LEU A 253 -1.87 10.54 8.29
N SER A 254 -2.37 9.45 8.90
CA SER A 254 -3.75 8.98 8.69
C SER A 254 -4.79 10.01 9.15
N ASP A 255 -4.58 10.66 10.29
CA ASP A 255 -5.48 11.70 10.79
C ASP A 255 -5.49 12.93 9.87
N CYS A 256 -4.32 13.32 9.33
CA CYS A 256 -4.22 14.39 8.33
C CYS A 256 -4.92 13.99 7.02
N TRP A 257 -4.71 12.77 6.54
CA TRP A 257 -5.39 12.26 5.35
C TRP A 257 -6.90 12.26 5.50
N MET A 258 -7.41 11.70 6.60
CA MET A 258 -8.85 11.65 6.87
C MET A 258 -9.45 13.07 6.97
N ALA A 259 -8.76 14.00 7.63
CA ALA A 259 -9.23 15.38 7.74
C ALA A 259 -9.19 16.15 6.41
N ALA A 260 -8.29 15.78 5.49
CA ALA A 260 -8.16 16.45 4.19
C ALA A 260 -9.08 15.88 3.10
N PHE A 261 -9.46 14.58 3.17
CA PHE A 261 -10.11 13.86 2.06
C PHE A 261 -11.34 13.02 2.46
N ALA A 262 -11.66 12.87 3.75
CA ALA A 262 -12.90 12.22 4.16
C ALA A 262 -14.01 13.28 4.23
N ASP A 263 -14.95 13.22 3.29
CA ASP A 263 -16.23 13.91 3.34
C ASP A 263 -17.22 13.16 4.25
#